data_37a22d054a89b123c7ef2a99f60ea1a6
#
_entry.id   37a22d054a89b123c7ef2a99f60ea1a6
#
_cell.length_a   1.000
_cell.length_b   1.000
_cell.length_c   1.000
_cell.angle_alpha   90.00
_cell.angle_beta   90.00
_cell.angle_gamma   90.00
#
_symmetry.space_group_name_H-M   'P 1'
#
loop_
_entity.id
_entity.type
_entity.pdbx_description
1 polymer ?
#
loop_
_entity_poly.entity_id
_entity_poly.type
_entity_poly.pdbx_seq_one_letter_code
_entity_poly.pdbx_strand_id
1 'polypeptide(L)'
;VNAVFSFTDCAQKVPANWYRTIDRITPSIAETPKLLIPDIKGQAHIVFEEGKLYPHHNLYYITASQWDLKALQAVLLSSVTRLFIATYSTKMHGGFLRFQAQYLRRLRLPRWSDVPQALKTALINAADVRDLAACNAATFQLYGLSRQEKAALGGNGD
;
A
#
# COMPACT_ATOMS: atom_id res chain seq x y z
N VAL A 1 10.13 -0.67 -7.43
CA VAL A 1 9.83 -0.79 -5.99
C VAL A 1 10.13 -2.22 -5.58
N ASN A 2 11.21 -2.44 -4.84
CA ASN A 2 11.46 -3.73 -4.21
C ASN A 2 10.60 -3.80 -2.94
N ALA A 3 9.34 -4.20 -3.10
CA ALA A 3 8.51 -4.55 -1.96
C ALA A 3 8.91 -5.96 -1.51
N VAL A 4 9.47 -6.07 -0.32
CA VAL A 4 9.76 -7.38 0.28
C VAL A 4 8.48 -7.86 0.93
N PHE A 5 7.78 -8.77 0.25
CA PHE A 5 6.65 -9.47 0.84
C PHE A 5 7.17 -10.79 1.40
N SER A 6 7.11 -10.94 2.71
CA SER A 6 7.39 -12.22 3.37
C SER A 6 6.10 -13.02 3.46
N PHE A 7 6.05 -14.15 2.75
CA PHE A 7 5.10 -15.23 3.05
C PHE A 7 5.91 -16.29 3.77
N THR A 8 5.57 -16.55 4.99
CA THR A 8 6.03 -17.75 5.68
C THR A 8 4.96 -18.82 5.53
N ASP A 9 5.29 -19.87 4.81
CA ASP A 9 4.53 -21.11 4.87
C ASP A 9 4.51 -21.59 6.32
N CYS A 10 3.34 -22.08 6.77
CA CYS A 10 3.18 -22.69 8.07
C CYS A 10 4.25 -23.76 8.25
N ALA A 11 5.30 -23.40 8.97
CA ALA A 11 6.45 -24.26 9.16
C ALA A 11 6.07 -25.49 9.95
N GLN A 12 6.72 -26.59 9.63
CA GLN A 12 6.60 -27.90 10.26
C GLN A 12 6.50 -27.76 11.79
N LYS A 13 5.42 -28.28 12.36
CA LYS A 13 5.23 -28.35 13.79
C LYS A 13 6.30 -29.25 14.41
N VAL A 14 7.34 -28.65 14.97
CA VAL A 14 8.32 -29.37 15.77
C VAL A 14 7.85 -29.33 17.22
N PRO A 15 7.47 -30.46 17.84
CA PRO A 15 6.91 -30.50 19.19
C PRO A 15 7.78 -29.85 20.26
N ALA A 16 9.10 -29.87 20.10
CA ALA A 16 10.06 -29.25 21.01
C ALA A 16 10.03 -27.69 21.01
N ASN A 17 9.34 -27.07 20.08
CA ASN A 17 9.32 -25.62 19.90
C ASN A 17 7.90 -25.03 19.97
N TRP A 18 7.01 -25.62 20.77
CA TRP A 18 5.61 -25.21 20.92
C TRP A 18 5.43 -23.71 21.27
N TYR A 19 6.44 -23.08 21.85
CA TYR A 19 6.46 -21.67 22.24
C TYR A 19 6.92 -20.74 21.11
N ARG A 20 7.37 -21.30 19.98
CA ARG A 20 7.78 -20.46 18.82
C ARG A 20 6.57 -20.03 18.03
N THR A 21 6.60 -18.79 17.57
CA THR A 21 5.64 -18.27 16.61
C THR A 21 5.72 -19.08 15.31
N ILE A 22 4.58 -19.24 14.64
CA ILE A 22 4.48 -19.93 13.34
C ILE A 22 5.39 -19.24 12.31
N ASP A 23 5.51 -17.92 12.41
CA ASP A 23 6.33 -17.10 11.52
C ASP A 23 7.68 -16.79 12.16
N ARG A 24 8.73 -16.82 11.34
CA ARG A 24 10.05 -16.39 11.78
C ARG A 24 10.04 -14.89 12.05
N ILE A 25 10.25 -14.50 13.29
CA ILE A 25 10.39 -13.10 13.67
C ILE A 25 11.71 -12.56 13.11
N THR A 26 11.62 -11.46 12.37
CA THR A 26 12.77 -10.71 11.87
C THR A 26 12.80 -9.36 12.61
N PRO A 27 13.61 -9.20 13.68
CA PRO A 27 13.56 -8.01 14.54
C PRO A 27 13.72 -6.69 13.78
N SER A 28 14.57 -6.66 12.76
CA SER A 28 14.78 -5.46 11.93
C SER A 28 13.50 -4.91 11.26
N ILE A 29 12.48 -5.75 11.07
CA ILE A 29 11.19 -5.28 10.54
C ILE A 29 10.47 -4.36 11.54
N ALA A 30 10.64 -4.59 12.85
CA ALA A 30 10.05 -3.72 13.86
C ALA A 30 10.64 -2.31 13.78
N GLU A 31 11.94 -2.20 13.53
CA GLU A 31 12.71 -0.95 13.54
C GLU A 31 12.70 -0.22 12.19
N THR A 32 12.16 -0.83 11.14
CA THR A 32 12.12 -0.25 9.79
C THR A 32 10.80 0.46 9.55
N PRO A 33 10.80 1.73 9.10
CA PRO A 33 9.59 2.42 8.65
C PRO A 33 8.91 1.66 7.52
N LYS A 34 7.58 1.57 7.59
CA LYS A 34 6.80 0.73 6.66
C LYS A 34 5.37 1.22 6.50
N LEU A 35 4.74 0.81 5.41
CA LEU A 35 3.29 0.89 5.27
C LEU A 35 2.67 -0.44 5.70
N LEU A 36 1.63 -0.38 6.50
CA LEU A 36 0.84 -1.54 6.94
C LEU A 36 -0.47 -1.58 6.16
N ILE A 37 -0.79 -2.74 5.59
CA ILE A 37 -1.94 -2.95 4.72
C ILE A 37 -2.71 -4.18 5.20
N PRO A 38 -3.96 -4.05 5.70
CA PRO A 38 -4.81 -5.20 6.01
C PRO A 38 -5.22 -5.94 4.72
N ASP A 39 -5.25 -7.27 4.76
CA ASP A 39 -5.62 -8.10 3.61
C ASP A 39 -7.06 -7.84 3.16
N ILE A 40 -8.00 -7.71 4.09
CA ILE A 40 -9.43 -7.60 3.79
C ILE A 40 -10.01 -6.35 4.44
N LYS A 41 -10.40 -5.36 3.62
CA LYS A 41 -11.16 -4.19 4.06
C LYS A 41 -12.00 -3.63 2.91
N GLY A 42 -13.17 -3.06 3.25
CA GLY A 42 -14.04 -2.40 2.27
C GLY A 42 -13.45 -1.10 1.70
N GLN A 43 -12.60 -0.44 2.48
CA GLN A 43 -11.82 0.72 2.06
C GLN A 43 -10.34 0.47 2.30
N ALA A 44 -9.48 1.07 1.49
CA ALA A 44 -8.03 0.97 1.67
C ALA A 44 -7.62 1.59 3.00
N HIS A 45 -7.27 0.75 3.97
CA HIS A 45 -6.71 1.16 5.25
C HIS A 45 -5.21 0.94 5.18
N ILE A 46 -4.48 1.97 4.76
CA ILE A 46 -3.04 1.92 4.63
C ILE A 46 -2.46 2.89 5.66
N VAL A 47 -1.63 2.38 6.54
CA VAL A 47 -1.09 3.16 7.66
C VAL A 47 0.42 3.23 7.55
N PHE A 48 0.97 4.44 7.66
CA PHE A 48 2.41 4.62 7.82
C PHE A 48 2.80 4.30 9.27
N GLU A 49 3.83 3.48 9.44
CA GLU A 49 4.40 3.07 10.71
C GLU A 49 5.89 3.41 10.72
N GLU A 50 6.32 4.14 11.76
CA GLU A 50 7.63 4.78 11.85
C GLU A 50 8.80 3.85 12.15
N GLY A 51 8.56 2.56 12.34
CA GLY A 51 9.58 1.60 12.80
C GLY A 51 9.55 1.40 14.31
N LYS A 52 8.37 1.33 14.90
CA LYS A 52 8.16 1.09 16.34
C LYS A 52 7.42 -0.22 16.62
N LEU A 53 6.71 -0.75 15.61
CA LEU A 53 5.83 -1.90 15.78
C LEU A 53 6.19 -3.03 14.82
N TYR A 54 6.07 -4.26 15.30
CA TYR A 54 6.13 -5.45 14.48
C TYR A 54 4.77 -5.69 13.81
N PRO A 55 4.71 -5.93 12.46
CA PRO A 55 3.44 -6.18 11.79
C PRO A 55 2.81 -7.49 12.24
N HIS A 56 1.51 -7.46 12.55
CA HIS A 56 0.74 -8.67 12.86
C HIS A 56 0.58 -9.54 11.59
N HIS A 57 0.41 -10.86 11.75
CA HIS A 57 0.34 -11.81 10.64
C HIS A 57 -0.79 -11.53 9.61
N ASN A 58 -1.83 -10.78 9.99
CA ASN A 58 -2.92 -10.39 9.09
C ASN A 58 -2.63 -9.10 8.30
N LEU A 59 -1.42 -8.56 8.42
CA LEU A 59 -1.01 -7.33 7.75
C LEU A 59 0.08 -7.64 6.73
N TYR A 60 -0.11 -7.16 5.51
CA TYR A 60 1.01 -6.96 4.60
C TYR A 60 1.77 -5.70 5.01
N TYR A 61 3.06 -5.68 4.75
CA TYR A 61 3.86 -4.48 4.93
C TYR A 61 4.67 -4.18 3.67
N ILE A 62 4.91 -2.89 3.44
CA ILE A 62 5.76 -2.39 2.37
C ILE A 62 6.87 -1.55 3.00
N THR A 63 8.11 -1.90 2.71
CA THR A 63 9.28 -1.04 2.92
C THR A 63 9.73 -0.49 1.59
N ALA A 64 10.23 0.72 1.53
CA ALA A 64 10.73 1.32 0.32
C ALA A 64 12.06 2.03 0.56
N SER A 65 13.02 1.81 -0.34
CA SER A 65 14.31 2.51 -0.35
C SER A 65 14.41 3.56 -1.45
N GLN A 66 13.55 3.47 -2.48
CA GLN A 66 13.60 4.31 -3.67
C GLN A 66 12.42 5.29 -3.76
N TRP A 67 11.43 5.16 -2.89
CA TRP A 67 10.26 6.02 -2.81
C TRP A 67 10.02 6.46 -1.38
N ASP A 68 9.53 7.68 -1.21
CA ASP A 68 9.01 8.12 0.08
C ASP A 68 7.75 7.31 0.44
N LEU A 69 7.71 6.78 1.66
CA LEU A 69 6.61 5.91 2.10
C LEU A 69 5.28 6.64 2.23
N LYS A 70 5.28 7.92 2.63
CA LYS A 70 4.05 8.71 2.72
C LYS A 70 3.51 9.06 1.34
N ALA A 71 4.39 9.44 0.41
CA ALA A 71 4.00 9.64 -0.98
C ALA A 71 3.43 8.35 -1.59
N LEU A 72 4.06 7.20 -1.30
CA LEU A 72 3.54 5.90 -1.72
C LEU A 72 2.18 5.60 -1.07
N GLN A 73 1.99 5.96 0.20
CA GLN A 73 0.70 5.85 0.89
C GLN A 73 -0.40 6.61 0.16
N ALA A 74 -0.14 7.87 -0.27
CA ALA A 74 -1.10 8.65 -1.04
C ALA A 74 -1.52 7.95 -2.34
N VAL A 75 -0.55 7.42 -3.10
CA VAL A 75 -0.82 6.66 -4.32
C VAL A 75 -1.69 5.43 -4.03
N LEU A 76 -1.34 4.68 -2.99
CA LEU A 76 -2.07 3.46 -2.63
C LEU A 76 -3.48 3.73 -2.09
N LEU A 77 -3.73 4.90 -1.52
CA LEU A 77 -5.06 5.35 -1.07
C LEU A 77 -5.94 5.86 -2.22
N SER A 78 -5.36 6.15 -3.38
CA SER A 78 -6.06 6.75 -4.50
C SER A 78 -7.03 5.81 -5.21
N SER A 79 -7.99 6.40 -5.93
CA SER A 79 -8.93 5.68 -6.80
C SER A 79 -8.23 4.95 -7.96
N VAL A 80 -7.06 5.40 -8.39
CA VAL A 80 -6.23 4.70 -9.40
C VAL A 80 -5.83 3.32 -8.89
N THR A 81 -5.28 3.25 -7.69
CA THR A 81 -4.91 1.97 -7.08
C THR A 81 -6.14 1.11 -6.81
N ARG A 82 -7.24 1.70 -6.35
CA ARG A 82 -8.50 0.99 -6.12
C ARG A 82 -9.03 0.36 -7.41
N LEU A 83 -9.07 1.09 -8.53
CA LEU A 83 -9.46 0.57 -9.83
C LEU A 83 -8.53 -0.56 -10.25
N PHE A 84 -7.22 -0.35 -10.14
CA PHE A 84 -6.21 -1.35 -10.49
C PHE A 84 -6.44 -2.67 -9.73
N ILE A 85 -6.64 -2.60 -8.42
CA ILE A 85 -6.91 -3.79 -7.62
C ILE A 85 -8.25 -4.40 -7.99
N ALA A 86 -9.30 -3.60 -8.22
CA ALA A 86 -10.61 -4.09 -8.62
C ALA A 86 -10.58 -4.85 -9.95
N THR A 87 -9.67 -4.48 -10.86
CA THR A 87 -9.50 -5.14 -12.16
C THR A 87 -8.86 -6.52 -12.03
N TYR A 88 -7.94 -6.69 -11.08
CA TYR A 88 -7.17 -7.94 -10.94
C TYR A 88 -7.64 -8.81 -9.77
N SER A 89 -8.34 -8.24 -8.79
CA SER A 89 -8.79 -8.98 -7.61
C SER A 89 -10.12 -9.69 -7.86
N THR A 90 -10.24 -10.90 -7.33
CA THR A 90 -11.54 -11.57 -7.21
C THR A 90 -12.41 -10.78 -6.23
N LYS A 91 -13.61 -10.39 -6.68
CA LYS A 91 -14.59 -9.74 -5.80
C LYS A 91 -15.05 -10.73 -4.74
N MET A 92 -14.91 -10.36 -3.49
CA MET A 92 -15.47 -11.14 -2.37
C MET A 92 -16.95 -10.82 -2.17
N HIS A 93 -17.64 -11.70 -1.46
CA HIS A 93 -19.03 -11.49 -1.06
C HIS A 93 -19.15 -10.14 -0.33
N GLY A 94 -20.11 -9.28 -0.71
CA GLY A 94 -20.25 -7.92 -0.17
C GLY A 94 -19.43 -6.84 -0.88
N GLY A 95 -18.78 -7.14 -2.01
CA GLY A 95 -18.06 -6.15 -2.82
C GLY A 95 -16.68 -5.72 -2.25
N PHE A 96 -16.19 -6.42 -1.24
CA PHE A 96 -14.88 -6.14 -0.66
C PHE A 96 -13.74 -6.49 -1.62
N LEU A 97 -12.76 -5.59 -1.72
CA LEU A 97 -11.54 -5.81 -2.49
C LEU A 97 -10.46 -6.41 -1.56
N ARG A 98 -9.71 -7.36 -2.09
CA ARG A 98 -8.52 -7.89 -1.42
C ARG A 98 -7.27 -7.17 -1.92
N PHE A 99 -6.62 -6.45 -1.02
CA PHE A 99 -5.35 -5.76 -1.28
C PHE A 99 -4.17 -6.74 -1.20
N GLN A 100 -4.20 -7.78 -2.03
CA GLN A 100 -3.16 -8.79 -1.99
C GLN A 100 -1.84 -8.27 -2.57
N ALA A 101 -0.76 -8.66 -1.95
CA ALA A 101 0.60 -8.31 -2.32
C ALA A 101 0.91 -8.56 -3.80
N GLN A 102 0.41 -9.65 -4.36
CA GLN A 102 0.61 -10.01 -5.77
C GLN A 102 0.04 -8.97 -6.75
N TYR A 103 -1.03 -8.28 -6.39
CA TYR A 103 -1.60 -7.21 -7.21
C TYR A 103 -0.85 -5.90 -7.01
N LEU A 104 -0.55 -5.54 -5.76
CA LEU A 104 0.22 -4.33 -5.45
C LEU A 104 1.60 -4.30 -6.13
N ARG A 105 2.25 -5.45 -6.26
CA ARG A 105 3.53 -5.59 -6.98
C ARG A 105 3.47 -5.22 -8.46
N ARG A 106 2.28 -5.23 -9.07
CA ARG A 106 2.07 -4.89 -10.47
C ARG A 106 1.89 -3.39 -10.70
N LEU A 107 1.65 -2.63 -9.64
CA LEU A 107 1.50 -1.18 -9.74
C LEU A 107 2.82 -0.56 -10.22
N ARG A 108 2.77 0.09 -11.36
CA ARG A 108 3.94 0.76 -11.93
C ARG A 108 4.02 2.19 -11.42
N LEU A 109 5.17 2.55 -10.88
CA LEU A 109 5.46 3.89 -10.40
C LEU A 109 6.61 4.47 -11.22
N PRO A 110 6.61 5.78 -11.53
CA PRO A 110 7.78 6.43 -12.10
C PRO A 110 8.96 6.35 -11.12
N ARG A 111 10.15 6.63 -11.60
CA ARG A 111 11.29 6.78 -10.69
C ARG A 111 11.06 7.99 -9.80
N TRP A 112 11.35 7.85 -8.51
CA TRP A 112 11.16 8.95 -7.57
C TRP A 112 11.97 10.20 -7.94
N SER A 113 13.16 10.02 -8.50
CA SER A 113 13.98 11.11 -9.03
C SER A 113 13.27 11.94 -10.08
N ASP A 114 12.42 11.32 -10.90
CA ASP A 114 11.77 11.94 -12.05
C ASP A 114 10.46 12.65 -11.67
N VAL A 115 9.99 12.45 -10.43
CA VAL A 115 8.78 13.12 -9.91
C VAL A 115 9.14 14.58 -9.56
N PRO A 116 8.39 15.59 -10.05
CA PRO A 116 8.61 16.99 -9.70
C PRO A 116 8.48 17.25 -8.21
N GLN A 117 9.30 18.14 -7.66
CA GLN A 117 9.33 18.40 -6.21
C GLN A 117 7.97 18.87 -5.66
N ALA A 118 7.25 19.70 -6.40
CA ALA A 118 5.91 20.16 -6.01
C ALA A 118 4.94 18.98 -5.86
N LEU A 119 5.03 17.99 -6.76
CA LEU A 119 4.18 16.81 -6.72
C LEU A 119 4.58 15.85 -5.58
N LYS A 120 5.87 15.73 -5.29
CA LYS A 120 6.36 15.00 -4.11
C LYS A 120 5.75 15.55 -2.83
N THR A 121 5.81 16.88 -2.67
CA THR A 121 5.23 17.57 -1.50
C THR A 121 3.71 17.38 -1.44
N ALA A 122 3.02 17.50 -2.57
CA ALA A 122 1.56 17.31 -2.61
C ALA A 122 1.15 15.88 -2.19
N LEU A 123 1.85 14.85 -2.66
CA LEU A 123 1.59 13.46 -2.28
C LEU A 123 1.80 13.23 -0.78
N ILE A 124 2.92 13.71 -0.23
CA ILE A 124 3.25 13.56 1.19
C ILE A 124 2.19 14.26 2.06
N ASN A 125 1.88 15.52 1.75
CA ASN A 125 0.89 16.29 2.52
C ASN A 125 -0.50 15.65 2.47
N ALA A 126 -0.93 15.18 1.30
CA ALA A 126 -2.21 14.50 1.16
C ALA A 126 -2.31 13.23 2.03
N ALA A 127 -1.22 12.47 2.13
CA ALA A 127 -1.16 11.29 2.99
C ALA A 127 -1.16 11.65 4.48
N ASP A 128 -0.43 12.69 4.88
CA ASP A 128 -0.32 13.13 6.27
C ASP A 128 -1.67 13.53 6.86
N VAL A 129 -2.47 14.28 6.08
CA VAL A 129 -3.83 14.70 6.50
C VAL A 129 -4.90 13.66 6.13
N ARG A 130 -4.53 12.59 5.45
CA ARG A 130 -5.44 11.54 4.95
C ARG A 130 -6.60 12.10 4.11
N ASP A 131 -6.33 13.10 3.33
CA ASP A 131 -7.29 13.65 2.37
C ASP A 131 -7.31 12.82 1.10
N LEU A 132 -8.35 12.02 0.93
CA LEU A 132 -8.51 11.14 -0.24
C LEU A 132 -8.68 11.92 -1.55
N ALA A 133 -9.30 13.09 -1.51
CA ALA A 133 -9.45 13.93 -2.68
C ALA A 133 -8.09 14.49 -3.13
N ALA A 134 -7.28 14.96 -2.18
CA ALA A 134 -5.91 15.39 -2.44
C ALA A 134 -5.01 14.23 -2.91
N CYS A 135 -5.14 13.03 -2.31
CA CYS A 135 -4.45 11.82 -2.77
C CYS A 135 -4.80 11.50 -4.23
N ASN A 136 -6.09 11.56 -4.60
CA ASN A 136 -6.54 11.36 -5.96
C ASN A 136 -5.96 12.40 -6.90
N ALA A 137 -6.07 13.69 -6.58
CA ALA A 137 -5.60 14.78 -7.42
C ALA A 137 -4.09 14.66 -7.71
N ALA A 138 -3.28 14.44 -6.67
CA ALA A 138 -1.85 14.26 -6.81
C ALA A 138 -1.49 12.98 -7.59
N THR A 139 -2.21 11.88 -7.36
CA THR A 139 -1.97 10.63 -8.10
C THR A 139 -2.39 10.74 -9.56
N PHE A 140 -3.48 11.44 -9.87
CA PHE A 140 -3.89 11.71 -11.26
C PHE A 140 -2.84 12.52 -12.00
N GLN A 141 -2.23 13.49 -11.33
CA GLN A 141 -1.12 14.26 -11.89
C GLN A 141 0.13 13.38 -12.09
N LEU A 142 0.43 12.50 -11.15
CA LEU A 142 1.56 11.57 -11.23
C LEU A 142 1.50 10.67 -12.46
N TYR A 143 0.29 10.19 -12.80
CA TYR A 143 0.06 9.33 -13.97
C TYR A 143 -0.29 10.09 -15.23
N GLY A 144 -0.38 11.43 -15.18
CA GLY A 144 -0.70 12.25 -16.33
C GLY A 144 -2.09 11.99 -16.92
N LEU A 145 -3.09 11.69 -16.05
CA LEU A 145 -4.42 11.31 -16.51
C LEU A 145 -5.14 12.45 -17.19
N SER A 146 -5.80 12.15 -18.31
CA SER A 146 -6.68 13.06 -19.04
C SER A 146 -7.94 13.40 -18.23
N ARG A 147 -8.68 14.45 -18.67
CA ARG A 147 -9.95 14.85 -18.03
C ARG A 147 -10.99 13.72 -18.05
N GLN A 148 -11.06 12.95 -19.14
CA GLN A 148 -11.98 11.83 -19.25
C GLN A 148 -11.63 10.68 -18.30
N GLU A 149 -10.34 10.34 -18.18
CA GLU A 149 -9.88 9.30 -17.27
C GLU A 149 -10.12 9.69 -15.81
N LYS A 150 -9.88 10.96 -15.44
CA LYS A 150 -10.19 11.48 -14.11
C LYS A 150 -11.67 11.36 -13.77
N ALA A 151 -12.55 11.75 -14.71
CA ALA A 151 -13.99 11.64 -14.52
C ALA A 151 -14.44 10.18 -14.35
N ALA A 152 -13.87 9.25 -15.13
CA ALA A 152 -14.17 7.82 -15.04
C ALA A 152 -13.72 7.21 -13.69
N LEU A 153 -12.74 7.82 -13.01
CA LEU A 153 -12.23 7.39 -11.71
C LEU A 153 -12.94 8.04 -10.52
N GLY A 154 -14.04 8.76 -10.73
CA GLY A 154 -14.72 9.51 -9.67
C GLY A 154 -13.94 10.76 -9.25
N GLY A 155 -13.30 11.45 -10.18
CA GLY A 155 -12.41 12.59 -9.95
C GLY A 155 -13.08 13.85 -9.38
N ASN A 156 -14.38 13.82 -9.13
CA ASN A 156 -15.12 14.90 -8.48
C ASN A 156 -15.38 14.65 -6.99
N GLY A 157 -14.69 13.72 -6.37
CA GLY A 157 -14.70 13.56 -4.91
C GLY A 157 -15.93 12.85 -4.34
N ASP A 158 -16.66 12.09 -5.14
CA ASP A 158 -17.75 11.21 -4.69
C ASP A 158 -17.27 9.78 -4.43
#